data_a8af072327aac50de6b0cea14c131d38
#
_entry.id   a8af072327aac50de6b0cea14c131d38
#
_cell.length_a   1.000
_cell.length_b   1.000
_cell.length_c   1.000
_cell.angle_alpha   90.00
_cell.angle_beta   90.00
_cell.angle_gamma   90.00
#
_symmetry.space_group_name_H-M   'P 1'
#
loop_
_entity.id
_entity.type
_entity.pdbx_description
1 polymer ?
#
loop_
_entity_poly.entity_id
_entity_poly.type
_entity_poly.pdbx_seq_one_letter_code
_entity_poly.pdbx_strand_id
1 'polypeptide(L)'
;SFEMMVEADSMRIMSILSEATTVIAEGEVLQLLNVHDPDVSQERYLQVVRYKTAKLFEAAAQVGAVLAGATPEQEAAAAAYGRHVGTAFQLVDDVLDYSGDATALGKNVGDDLREGKPTLPLIRVMEVGTPEQQQLIRDAIKTGDADFAAVAAAIQATDALDHARQAAVAEADRAREALSNYPVSPFLNSLLEFCAFAVNRDR
;
A
#
# COMPACT_ATOMS: atom_id res chain seq x y z
N SER A 1 -11.70 -15.40 11.77
CA SER A 1 -12.96 -15.92 11.22
C SER A 1 -14.16 -15.29 11.94
N PHE A 2 -15.38 -15.48 11.44
CA PHE A 2 -16.61 -14.97 12.09
C PHE A 2 -16.78 -15.51 13.51
N GLU A 3 -16.37 -16.72 13.80
CA GLU A 3 -16.40 -17.32 15.15
C GLU A 3 -15.61 -16.46 16.15
N MET A 4 -14.37 -16.09 15.84
CA MET A 4 -13.56 -15.22 16.71
C MET A 4 -14.22 -13.85 16.94
N MET A 5 -14.93 -13.32 15.93
CA MET A 5 -15.66 -12.05 16.06
C MET A 5 -16.83 -12.19 17.06
N VAL A 6 -17.53 -13.33 17.01
CA VAL A 6 -18.61 -13.65 17.96
C VAL A 6 -18.06 -13.88 19.37
N GLU A 7 -16.93 -14.60 19.51
CA GLU A 7 -16.28 -14.84 20.79
C GLU A 7 -15.81 -13.54 21.47
N ALA A 8 -15.45 -12.51 20.68
CA ALA A 8 -15.06 -11.19 21.22
C ALA A 8 -16.23 -10.45 21.90
N ASP A 9 -17.48 -10.86 21.66
CA ASP A 9 -18.72 -10.28 22.21
C ASP A 9 -18.76 -8.75 22.20
N SER A 10 -18.29 -8.16 21.08
CA SER A 10 -18.18 -6.72 20.90
C SER A 10 -18.78 -6.27 19.58
N MET A 11 -19.91 -5.55 19.67
CA MET A 11 -20.55 -4.94 18.50
C MET A 11 -19.64 -3.91 17.82
N ARG A 12 -18.72 -3.27 18.56
CA ARG A 12 -17.73 -2.34 17.98
C ARG A 12 -16.76 -3.08 17.07
N ILE A 13 -16.23 -4.23 17.49
CA ILE A 13 -15.36 -5.06 16.69
C ILE A 13 -16.09 -5.59 15.45
N MET A 14 -17.32 -6.05 15.60
CA MET A 14 -18.16 -6.48 14.49
C MET A 14 -18.34 -5.37 13.44
N SER A 15 -18.61 -4.14 13.90
CA SER A 15 -18.77 -2.97 13.02
C SER A 15 -17.47 -2.66 12.25
N ILE A 16 -16.31 -2.63 12.94
CA ILE A 16 -15.01 -2.35 12.32
C ILE A 16 -14.69 -3.38 11.23
N LEU A 17 -14.86 -4.65 11.52
CA LEU A 17 -14.53 -5.72 10.57
C LEU A 17 -15.53 -5.81 9.41
N SER A 18 -16.81 -5.54 9.66
CA SER A 18 -17.83 -5.46 8.61
C SER A 18 -17.55 -4.31 7.65
N GLU A 19 -17.24 -3.11 8.18
CA GLU A 19 -16.84 -1.96 7.38
C GLU A 19 -15.57 -2.27 6.58
N ALA A 20 -14.54 -2.86 7.22
CA ALA A 20 -13.30 -3.22 6.54
C ALA A 20 -13.56 -4.17 5.36
N THR A 21 -14.41 -5.19 5.54
CA THR A 21 -14.77 -6.12 4.47
C THR A 21 -15.43 -5.41 3.28
N THR A 22 -16.35 -4.48 3.57
CA THR A 22 -17.03 -3.69 2.53
C THR A 22 -16.05 -2.81 1.77
N VAL A 23 -15.22 -2.04 2.49
CA VAL A 23 -14.23 -1.14 1.87
C VAL A 23 -13.19 -1.89 1.05
N ILE A 24 -12.74 -3.07 1.52
CA ILE A 24 -11.82 -3.93 0.75
C ILE A 24 -12.47 -4.40 -0.55
N ALA A 25 -13.73 -4.81 -0.52
CA ALA A 25 -14.46 -5.22 -1.72
C ALA A 25 -14.62 -4.04 -2.70
N GLU A 26 -14.91 -2.83 -2.20
CA GLU A 26 -14.92 -1.61 -3.02
C GLU A 26 -13.53 -1.31 -3.61
N GLY A 27 -12.45 -1.53 -2.85
CA GLY A 27 -11.07 -1.39 -3.32
C GLY A 27 -10.73 -2.33 -4.47
N GLU A 28 -11.22 -3.57 -4.43
CA GLU A 28 -11.08 -4.53 -5.56
C GLU A 28 -11.81 -4.02 -6.81
N VAL A 29 -13.03 -3.52 -6.67
CA VAL A 29 -13.78 -2.94 -7.80
C VAL A 29 -13.05 -1.71 -8.37
N LEU A 30 -12.57 -0.81 -7.50
CA LEU A 30 -11.80 0.36 -7.94
C LEU A 30 -10.52 -0.03 -8.68
N GLN A 31 -9.82 -1.06 -8.22
CA GLN A 31 -8.64 -1.57 -8.94
C GLN A 31 -9.02 -2.09 -10.32
N LEU A 32 -10.08 -2.89 -10.44
CA LEU A 32 -10.55 -3.40 -11.74
C LEU A 32 -10.91 -2.27 -12.71
N LEU A 33 -11.46 -1.16 -12.22
CA LEU A 33 -11.76 0.03 -13.03
C LEU A 33 -10.51 0.81 -13.45
N ASN A 34 -9.38 0.61 -12.75
CA ASN A 34 -8.11 1.26 -13.05
C ASN A 34 -7.18 0.39 -13.92
N VAL A 35 -7.43 -0.91 -14.02
CA VAL A 35 -6.64 -1.83 -14.86
C VAL A 35 -6.75 -1.39 -16.32
N HIS A 36 -5.61 -1.36 -17.02
CA HIS A 36 -5.47 -0.89 -18.41
C HIS A 36 -5.81 0.59 -18.65
N ASP A 37 -5.99 1.40 -17.59
CA ASP A 37 -6.18 2.85 -17.67
C ASP A 37 -4.85 3.59 -17.43
N PRO A 38 -4.15 4.10 -18.45
CA PRO A 38 -2.88 4.80 -18.29
C PRO A 38 -3.03 6.22 -17.73
N ASP A 39 -4.26 6.73 -17.58
CA ASP A 39 -4.55 8.08 -17.11
C ASP A 39 -4.95 8.09 -15.61
N VAL A 40 -4.67 7.00 -14.89
CA VAL A 40 -4.85 6.92 -13.43
C VAL A 40 -3.91 7.89 -12.74
N SER A 41 -4.50 8.81 -11.95
CA SER A 41 -3.73 9.73 -11.11
C SER A 41 -3.15 9.04 -9.87
N GLN A 42 -2.09 9.62 -9.29
CA GLN A 42 -1.54 9.16 -8.00
C GLN A 42 -2.63 9.11 -6.91
N GLU A 43 -3.58 10.05 -6.89
CA GLU A 43 -4.66 10.06 -5.91
C GLU A 43 -5.59 8.84 -6.07
N ARG A 44 -6.01 8.52 -7.30
CA ARG A 44 -6.84 7.33 -7.59
C ARG A 44 -6.10 6.04 -7.25
N TYR A 45 -4.81 5.94 -7.56
CA TYR A 45 -3.97 4.83 -7.18
C TYR A 45 -3.89 4.67 -5.65
N LEU A 46 -3.59 5.74 -4.90
CA LEU A 46 -3.51 5.71 -3.44
C LEU A 46 -4.87 5.37 -2.79
N GLN A 47 -5.99 5.74 -3.42
CA GLN A 47 -7.30 5.32 -2.95
C GLN A 47 -7.47 3.79 -3.03
N VAL A 48 -7.05 3.16 -4.13
CA VAL A 48 -7.05 1.70 -4.25
C VAL A 48 -6.17 1.06 -3.17
N VAL A 49 -4.95 1.55 -2.98
CA VAL A 49 -4.02 1.06 -1.96
C VAL A 49 -4.65 1.13 -0.56
N ARG A 50 -5.27 2.26 -0.22
CA ARG A 50 -5.92 2.46 1.09
C ARG A 50 -7.12 1.55 1.29
N TYR A 51 -7.93 1.35 0.26
CA TYR A 51 -9.15 0.55 0.36
C TYR A 51 -8.84 -0.94 0.34
N LYS A 52 -8.04 -1.40 -0.64
CA LYS A 52 -7.77 -2.82 -0.85
C LYS A 52 -6.83 -3.41 0.18
N THR A 53 -5.76 -2.70 0.55
CA THR A 53 -4.67 -3.23 1.38
C THR A 53 -4.64 -2.58 2.77
N ALA A 54 -4.53 -1.25 2.84
CA ALA A 54 -4.31 -0.58 4.12
C ALA A 54 -5.51 -0.68 5.07
N LYS A 55 -6.74 -0.84 4.56
CA LYS A 55 -7.95 -0.96 5.38
C LYS A 55 -7.90 -2.17 6.33
N LEU A 56 -7.28 -3.27 5.94
CA LEU A 56 -7.13 -4.42 6.82
C LEU A 56 -6.14 -4.14 7.96
N PHE A 57 -5.04 -3.46 7.68
CA PHE A 57 -4.08 -3.02 8.71
C PHE A 57 -4.72 -2.01 9.67
N GLU A 58 -5.50 -1.07 9.15
CA GLU A 58 -6.29 -0.11 9.94
C GLU A 58 -7.23 -0.84 10.88
N ALA A 59 -8.04 -1.75 10.37
CA ALA A 59 -8.99 -2.52 11.18
C ALA A 59 -8.29 -3.39 12.24
N ALA A 60 -7.18 -4.02 11.91
CA ALA A 60 -6.43 -4.86 12.83
C ALA A 60 -5.88 -4.03 14.03
N ALA A 61 -5.26 -2.89 13.76
CA ALA A 61 -4.74 -2.00 14.79
C ALA A 61 -5.89 -1.41 15.66
N GLN A 62 -6.98 -1.00 15.02
CA GLN A 62 -8.17 -0.47 15.69
C GLN A 62 -8.82 -1.49 16.61
N VAL A 63 -8.99 -2.74 16.15
CA VAL A 63 -9.53 -3.85 16.98
C VAL A 63 -8.64 -4.10 18.20
N GLY A 64 -7.32 -4.07 18.04
CA GLY A 64 -6.38 -4.20 19.18
C GLY A 64 -6.60 -3.12 20.24
N ALA A 65 -6.82 -1.87 19.83
CA ALA A 65 -7.11 -0.76 20.73
C ALA A 65 -8.47 -0.95 21.44
N VAL A 66 -9.51 -1.36 20.72
CA VAL A 66 -10.83 -1.65 21.30
C VAL A 66 -10.76 -2.74 22.34
N LEU A 67 -10.04 -3.84 22.06
CA LEU A 67 -9.85 -4.95 23.01
C LEU A 67 -9.10 -4.54 24.28
N ALA A 68 -8.19 -3.57 24.15
CA ALA A 68 -7.46 -3.00 25.28
C ALA A 68 -8.26 -1.97 26.10
N GLY A 69 -9.50 -1.64 25.73
CA GLY A 69 -10.30 -0.63 26.39
C GLY A 69 -9.78 0.80 26.17
N ALA A 70 -9.18 1.06 25.02
CA ALA A 70 -8.60 2.36 24.65
C ALA A 70 -9.69 3.47 24.58
N THR A 71 -9.26 4.71 24.81
CA THR A 71 -10.13 5.87 24.58
C THR A 71 -10.42 6.05 23.08
N PRO A 72 -11.48 6.80 22.70
CA PRO A 72 -11.78 7.06 21.28
C PRO A 72 -10.59 7.70 20.54
N GLU A 73 -9.83 8.57 21.18
CA GLU A 73 -8.63 9.21 20.61
C GLU A 73 -7.51 8.18 20.37
N GLN A 74 -7.29 7.26 21.31
CA GLN A 74 -6.34 6.18 21.17
C GLN A 74 -6.77 5.19 20.07
N GLU A 75 -8.06 4.83 20.03
CA GLU A 75 -8.61 4.00 18.96
C GLU A 75 -8.37 4.64 17.58
N ALA A 76 -8.64 5.94 17.44
CA ALA A 76 -8.41 6.68 16.19
C ALA A 76 -6.92 6.73 15.81
N ALA A 77 -6.03 6.90 16.79
CA ALA A 77 -4.59 6.89 16.59
C ALA A 77 -4.08 5.52 16.13
N ALA A 78 -4.59 4.43 16.73
CA ALA A 78 -4.27 3.07 16.30
C ALA A 78 -4.76 2.78 14.87
N ALA A 79 -5.97 3.23 14.53
CA ALA A 79 -6.50 3.12 13.18
C ALA A 79 -5.64 3.89 12.16
N ALA A 80 -5.24 5.13 12.49
CA ALA A 80 -4.35 5.94 11.66
C ALA A 80 -2.98 5.26 11.46
N TYR A 81 -2.40 4.73 12.53
CA TYR A 81 -1.16 3.94 12.47
C TYR A 81 -1.31 2.78 11.48
N GLY A 82 -2.33 1.95 11.65
CA GLY A 82 -2.55 0.79 10.77
C GLY A 82 -2.71 1.19 9.31
N ARG A 83 -3.51 2.22 9.02
CA ARG A 83 -3.70 2.75 7.66
C ARG A 83 -2.38 3.19 7.03
N HIS A 84 -1.55 3.94 7.74
CA HIS A 84 -0.29 4.45 7.22
C HIS A 84 0.74 3.34 7.01
N VAL A 85 0.85 2.39 7.95
CA VAL A 85 1.72 1.20 7.79
C VAL A 85 1.28 0.36 6.59
N GLY A 86 -0.02 0.09 6.45
CA GLY A 86 -0.55 -0.68 5.34
C GLY A 86 -0.33 0.01 3.98
N THR A 87 -0.42 1.35 3.94
CA THR A 87 -0.10 2.14 2.73
C THR A 87 1.39 2.04 2.41
N ALA A 88 2.28 2.25 3.39
CA ALA A 88 3.73 2.12 3.21
C ALA A 88 4.11 0.71 2.72
N PHE A 89 3.49 -0.32 3.30
CA PHE A 89 3.70 -1.70 2.92
C PHE A 89 3.39 -1.95 1.44
N GLN A 90 2.23 -1.49 0.93
CA GLN A 90 1.87 -1.66 -0.47
C GLN A 90 2.78 -0.87 -1.42
N LEU A 91 3.15 0.37 -1.05
CA LEU A 91 4.07 1.17 -1.86
C LEU A 91 5.42 0.48 -2.06
N VAL A 92 5.95 -0.18 -1.01
CA VAL A 92 7.18 -0.98 -1.12
C VAL A 92 6.97 -2.25 -1.94
N ASP A 93 5.82 -2.91 -1.83
CA ASP A 93 5.48 -4.08 -2.65
C ASP A 93 5.53 -3.75 -4.15
N ASP A 94 4.92 -2.63 -4.52
CA ASP A 94 4.94 -2.13 -5.90
C ASP A 94 6.37 -1.74 -6.37
N VAL A 95 7.22 -1.22 -5.49
CA VAL A 95 8.65 -0.96 -5.80
C VAL A 95 9.38 -2.27 -6.05
N LEU A 96 9.14 -3.29 -5.23
CA LEU A 96 9.80 -4.59 -5.35
C LEU A 96 9.44 -5.31 -6.65
N ASP A 97 8.24 -5.09 -7.19
CA ASP A 97 7.83 -5.65 -8.47
C ASP A 97 8.70 -5.17 -9.65
N TYR A 98 9.36 -4.01 -9.52
CA TYR A 98 10.27 -3.46 -10.55
C TYR A 98 11.75 -3.52 -10.17
N SER A 99 12.11 -3.81 -8.92
CA SER A 99 13.50 -3.77 -8.43
C SER A 99 14.10 -5.15 -8.15
N GLY A 100 13.31 -6.22 -8.26
CA GLY A 100 13.72 -7.58 -7.91
C GLY A 100 14.64 -8.22 -8.95
N ASP A 101 15.66 -8.95 -8.48
CA ASP A 101 16.35 -9.93 -9.30
C ASP A 101 15.42 -11.15 -9.43
N ALA A 102 14.96 -11.44 -10.66
CA ALA A 102 14.00 -12.52 -10.97
C ALA A 102 14.43 -13.90 -10.39
N THR A 103 15.73 -14.08 -10.15
CA THR A 103 16.28 -15.30 -9.57
C THR A 103 16.18 -15.37 -8.04
N ALA A 104 16.08 -14.23 -7.34
CA ALA A 104 16.10 -14.18 -5.88
C ALA A 104 14.70 -14.24 -5.26
N LEU A 105 13.65 -13.80 -5.96
CA LEU A 105 12.31 -13.60 -5.41
C LEU A 105 11.31 -14.75 -5.72
N GLY A 106 11.63 -15.63 -6.67
CA GLY A 106 10.70 -16.68 -7.11
C GLY A 106 9.39 -16.13 -7.75
N LYS A 107 9.30 -14.79 -7.92
CA LYS A 107 8.24 -14.08 -8.65
C LYS A 107 8.83 -13.54 -9.96
N ASN A 108 8.02 -13.50 -10.99
CA ASN A 108 8.39 -12.81 -12.21
C ASN A 108 8.33 -11.30 -11.97
N VAL A 109 9.44 -10.60 -12.19
CA VAL A 109 9.50 -9.14 -12.13
C VAL A 109 8.52 -8.55 -13.15
N GLY A 110 7.73 -7.52 -12.75
CA GLY A 110 6.77 -6.86 -13.62
C GLY A 110 5.41 -7.57 -13.75
N ASP A 111 5.00 -8.36 -12.77
CA ASP A 111 3.68 -9.00 -12.78
C ASP A 111 2.55 -7.97 -12.75
N ASP A 112 2.68 -6.86 -12.00
CA ASP A 112 1.68 -5.79 -11.97
C ASP A 112 1.52 -5.12 -13.35
N LEU A 113 2.62 -4.94 -14.09
CA LEU A 113 2.56 -4.41 -15.44
C LEU A 113 1.83 -5.38 -16.40
N ARG A 114 2.13 -6.69 -16.33
CA ARG A 114 1.45 -7.71 -17.15
C ARG A 114 -0.05 -7.76 -16.88
N GLU A 115 -0.46 -7.45 -15.65
CA GLU A 115 -1.86 -7.33 -15.28
C GLU A 115 -2.48 -5.96 -15.69
N GLY A 116 -1.68 -5.06 -16.28
CA GLY A 116 -2.14 -3.72 -16.68
C GLY A 116 -2.42 -2.78 -15.51
N LYS A 117 -1.81 -3.02 -14.35
CA LYS A 117 -1.98 -2.19 -13.15
C LYS A 117 -1.10 -0.94 -13.22
N PRO A 118 -1.68 0.28 -13.15
CA PRO A 118 -0.92 1.53 -13.08
C PRO A 118 -0.42 1.76 -11.65
N THR A 119 0.76 1.21 -11.33
CA THR A 119 1.40 1.39 -10.02
C THR A 119 2.17 2.71 -9.94
N LEU A 120 2.54 3.15 -8.72
CA LEU A 120 3.16 4.47 -8.52
C LEU A 120 4.43 4.69 -9.36
N PRO A 121 5.34 3.73 -9.56
CA PRO A 121 6.47 3.92 -10.45
C PRO A 121 6.07 4.25 -11.90
N LEU A 122 5.05 3.58 -12.44
CA LEU A 122 4.56 3.84 -13.81
C LEU A 122 3.87 5.20 -13.89
N ILE A 123 3.04 5.56 -12.91
CA ILE A 123 2.39 6.87 -12.82
C ILE A 123 3.45 7.97 -12.81
N ARG A 124 4.55 7.79 -12.09
CA ARG A 124 5.64 8.76 -12.04
C ARG A 124 6.29 8.96 -13.41
N VAL A 125 6.55 7.90 -14.17
CA VAL A 125 7.05 8.03 -15.54
C VAL A 125 6.06 8.79 -16.41
N MET A 126 4.76 8.53 -16.27
CA MET A 126 3.71 9.27 -17.02
C MET A 126 3.67 10.76 -16.67
N GLU A 127 4.03 11.16 -15.44
CA GLU A 127 4.04 12.56 -15.00
C GLU A 127 5.27 13.34 -15.50
N VAL A 128 6.46 12.73 -15.46
CA VAL A 128 7.73 13.47 -15.64
C VAL A 128 8.62 12.95 -16.77
N GLY A 129 8.26 11.84 -17.40
CA GLY A 129 9.02 11.24 -18.49
C GLY A 129 8.96 12.04 -19.79
N THR A 130 9.86 11.74 -20.73
CA THR A 130 9.78 12.27 -22.08
C THR A 130 8.52 11.77 -22.80
N PRO A 131 8.07 12.43 -23.88
CA PRO A 131 6.91 11.96 -24.66
C PRO A 131 7.05 10.49 -25.11
N GLU A 132 8.26 10.05 -25.46
CA GLU A 132 8.55 8.68 -25.86
C GLU A 132 8.40 7.70 -24.70
N GLN A 133 8.89 8.07 -23.52
CA GLN A 133 8.76 7.27 -22.28
C GLN A 133 7.28 7.19 -21.85
N GLN A 134 6.57 8.31 -21.88
CA GLN A 134 5.13 8.33 -21.59
C GLN A 134 4.34 7.44 -22.55
N GLN A 135 4.65 7.47 -23.85
CA GLN A 135 3.97 6.63 -24.83
C GLN A 135 4.28 5.13 -24.59
N LEU A 136 5.54 4.80 -24.29
CA LEU A 136 5.94 3.43 -23.93
C LEU A 136 5.13 2.89 -22.74
N ILE A 137 5.05 3.66 -21.66
CA ILE A 137 4.32 3.24 -20.45
C ILE A 137 2.80 3.19 -20.73
N ARG A 138 2.28 4.15 -21.50
CA ARG A 138 0.86 4.16 -21.90
C ARG A 138 0.47 2.88 -22.65
N ASP A 139 1.28 2.47 -23.60
CA ASP A 139 1.04 1.26 -24.38
C ASP A 139 1.22 0.00 -23.53
N ALA A 140 2.24 -0.02 -22.67
CA ALA A 140 2.49 -1.11 -21.74
C ALA A 140 1.31 -1.35 -20.77
N ILE A 141 0.76 -0.30 -20.16
CA ILE A 141 -0.41 -0.40 -19.28
C ILE A 141 -1.63 -0.90 -20.05
N LYS A 142 -1.88 -0.38 -21.27
CA LYS A 142 -3.06 -0.76 -22.05
C LYS A 142 -3.06 -2.20 -22.51
N THR A 143 -1.90 -2.74 -22.83
CA THR A 143 -1.79 -4.07 -23.44
C THR A 143 -1.42 -5.16 -22.41
N GLY A 144 -0.78 -4.80 -21.29
CA GLY A 144 -0.12 -5.75 -20.40
C GLY A 144 1.11 -6.43 -21.03
N ASP A 145 1.49 -6.02 -22.24
CA ASP A 145 2.63 -6.56 -22.99
C ASP A 145 3.58 -5.44 -23.36
N ALA A 146 4.82 -5.55 -22.91
CA ALA A 146 5.85 -4.54 -23.17
C ALA A 146 7.26 -5.16 -23.07
N ASP A 147 8.21 -4.52 -23.73
CA ASP A 147 9.62 -4.74 -23.44
C ASP A 147 9.94 -4.26 -22.02
N PHE A 148 10.01 -5.20 -21.09
CA PHE A 148 10.28 -4.90 -19.67
C PHE A 148 11.61 -4.15 -19.50
N ALA A 149 12.62 -4.43 -20.33
CA ALA A 149 13.89 -3.72 -20.24
C ALA A 149 13.76 -2.24 -20.59
N ALA A 150 12.95 -1.92 -21.61
CA ALA A 150 12.65 -0.52 -21.96
C ALA A 150 11.84 0.18 -20.87
N VAL A 151 10.85 -0.50 -20.27
CA VAL A 151 10.07 0.02 -19.13
C VAL A 151 10.97 0.28 -17.92
N ALA A 152 11.83 -0.68 -17.56
CA ALA A 152 12.79 -0.53 -16.45
C ALA A 152 13.75 0.64 -16.68
N ALA A 153 14.23 0.84 -17.92
CA ALA A 153 15.07 1.98 -18.29
C ALA A 153 14.32 3.32 -18.13
N ALA A 154 13.04 3.39 -18.48
CA ALA A 154 12.22 4.58 -18.30
C ALA A 154 11.97 4.88 -16.81
N ILE A 155 11.69 3.85 -15.99
CA ILE A 155 11.55 3.94 -14.54
C ILE A 155 12.85 4.48 -13.90
N GLN A 156 14.00 3.96 -14.32
CA GLN A 156 15.31 4.40 -13.83
C GLN A 156 15.61 5.85 -14.24
N ALA A 157 15.33 6.22 -15.47
CA ALA A 157 15.62 7.56 -16.00
C ALA A 157 14.79 8.67 -15.34
N THR A 158 13.70 8.33 -14.68
CA THR A 158 12.78 9.26 -14.00
C THR A 158 12.85 9.20 -12.48
N ASP A 159 13.81 8.46 -11.91
CA ASP A 159 13.93 8.20 -10.47
C ASP A 159 12.61 7.71 -9.83
N ALA A 160 11.79 6.99 -10.62
CA ALA A 160 10.43 6.64 -10.23
C ALA A 160 10.39 5.68 -9.02
N LEU A 161 11.35 4.77 -8.89
CA LEU A 161 11.44 3.90 -7.70
C LEU A 161 11.81 4.68 -6.45
N ASP A 162 12.72 5.64 -6.55
CA ASP A 162 13.10 6.47 -5.40
C ASP A 162 11.96 7.37 -4.97
N HIS A 163 11.18 7.90 -5.93
CA HIS A 163 9.94 8.62 -5.63
C HIS A 163 8.94 7.75 -4.85
N ALA A 164 8.71 6.52 -5.28
CA ALA A 164 7.81 5.60 -4.60
C ALA A 164 8.33 5.18 -3.22
N ARG A 165 9.66 4.95 -3.07
CA ARG A 165 10.28 4.69 -1.76
C ARG A 165 10.12 5.87 -0.80
N GLN A 166 10.33 7.10 -1.27
CA GLN A 166 10.13 8.30 -0.47
C GLN A 166 8.68 8.46 -0.01
N ALA A 167 7.70 8.14 -0.87
CA ALA A 167 6.30 8.12 -0.50
C ALA A 167 6.01 7.07 0.59
N ALA A 168 6.61 5.88 0.50
CA ALA A 168 6.49 4.85 1.53
C ALA A 168 7.10 5.27 2.88
N VAL A 169 8.28 5.91 2.86
CA VAL A 169 8.92 6.46 4.07
C VAL A 169 8.05 7.54 4.71
N ALA A 170 7.48 8.44 3.92
CA ALA A 170 6.59 9.48 4.43
C ALA A 170 5.33 8.88 5.09
N GLU A 171 4.77 7.79 4.55
CA GLU A 171 3.66 7.07 5.20
C GLU A 171 4.12 6.39 6.50
N ALA A 172 5.30 5.76 6.55
CA ALA A 172 5.85 5.18 7.77
C ALA A 172 6.10 6.23 8.87
N ASP A 173 6.53 7.43 8.50
CA ASP A 173 6.70 8.54 9.44
C ASP A 173 5.36 9.04 10.01
N ARG A 174 4.32 9.13 9.18
CA ARG A 174 2.95 9.43 9.64
C ARG A 174 2.42 8.35 10.59
N ALA A 175 2.76 7.08 10.34
CA ALA A 175 2.41 5.99 11.25
C ALA A 175 3.06 6.17 12.62
N ARG A 176 4.35 6.53 12.68
CA ARG A 176 5.06 6.83 13.94
C ARG A 176 4.43 8.01 14.68
N GLU A 177 4.10 9.07 13.95
CA GLU A 177 3.47 10.27 14.50
C GLU A 177 2.11 9.96 15.11
N ALA A 178 1.31 9.09 14.48
CA ALA A 178 0.01 8.69 15.01
C ALA A 178 0.09 8.08 16.42
N LEU A 179 1.21 7.40 16.76
CA LEU A 179 1.43 6.79 18.06
C LEU A 179 2.20 7.70 19.05
N SER A 180 2.49 8.95 18.72
CA SER A 180 3.31 9.87 19.54
C SER A 180 2.78 10.07 20.96
N ASN A 181 1.48 9.96 21.17
CA ASN A 181 0.83 10.12 22.47
C ASN A 181 0.64 8.80 23.25
N TYR A 182 1.14 7.68 22.73
CA TYR A 182 1.08 6.41 23.43
C TYR A 182 2.19 6.32 24.49
N PRO A 183 1.93 5.66 25.65
CA PRO A 183 2.95 5.51 26.68
C PRO A 183 4.10 4.64 26.18
N VAL A 184 5.33 5.04 26.54
CA VAL A 184 6.53 4.26 26.21
C VAL A 184 6.43 2.86 26.82
N SER A 185 6.58 1.85 25.97
CA SER A 185 6.51 0.45 26.36
C SER A 185 7.26 -0.43 25.33
N PRO A 186 7.63 -1.67 25.68
CA PRO A 186 8.19 -2.60 24.72
C PRO A 186 7.26 -2.85 23.52
N PHE A 187 5.94 -2.83 23.74
CA PHE A 187 4.94 -3.01 22.69
C PHE A 187 4.91 -1.83 21.73
N LEU A 188 4.97 -0.58 22.24
CA LEU A 188 5.11 0.61 21.40
C LEU A 188 6.38 0.55 20.57
N ASN A 189 7.52 0.16 21.17
CA ASN A 189 8.78 0.01 20.44
C ASN A 189 8.64 -0.98 19.28
N SER A 190 8.00 -2.13 19.50
CA SER A 190 7.75 -3.11 18.43
C SER A 190 6.88 -2.56 17.30
N LEU A 191 5.85 -1.75 17.61
CA LEU A 191 5.04 -1.09 16.60
C LEU A 191 5.86 -0.06 15.78
N LEU A 192 6.75 0.70 16.44
CA LEU A 192 7.65 1.64 15.78
C LEU A 192 8.71 0.94 14.92
N GLU A 193 9.25 -0.19 15.38
CA GLU A 193 10.16 -1.05 14.61
C GLU A 193 9.45 -1.64 13.37
N PHE A 194 8.17 -1.97 13.49
CA PHE A 194 7.39 -2.47 12.37
C PHE A 194 7.22 -1.42 11.26
N CYS A 195 7.14 -0.13 11.60
CA CYS A 195 7.18 0.95 10.60
C CYS A 195 8.49 0.93 9.80
N ALA A 196 9.63 0.72 10.47
CA ALA A 196 10.92 0.62 9.80
C ALA A 196 11.03 -0.65 8.95
N PHE A 197 10.52 -1.78 9.46
CA PHE A 197 10.48 -3.04 8.73
C PHE A 197 9.65 -2.92 7.44
N ALA A 198 8.49 -2.25 7.49
CA ALA A 198 7.60 -2.11 6.34
C ALA A 198 8.29 -1.42 5.14
N VAL A 199 9.24 -0.50 5.39
CA VAL A 199 9.93 0.26 4.33
C VAL A 199 11.31 -0.28 3.97
N ASN A 200 11.92 -1.13 4.81
CA ASN A 200 13.27 -1.67 4.58
C ASN A 200 13.28 -3.14 4.17
N ARG A 201 12.14 -3.73 3.85
CA ARG A 201 12.07 -5.11 3.40
C ARG A 201 12.59 -5.26 1.97
N ASP A 202 13.30 -6.34 1.71
CA ASP A 202 13.89 -6.69 0.41
C ASP A 202 13.07 -7.77 -0.33
N ARG A 203 11.98 -8.24 0.27
CA ARG A 203 11.07 -9.29 -0.23
C ARG A 203 9.74 -9.31 0.52
#